data_1c87846a9fe2a64b6d5c14e0b001bc48
#
_entry.id   1c87846a9fe2a64b6d5c14e0b001bc48
#
_cell.length_a   1.000
_cell.length_b   1.000
_cell.length_c   1.000
_cell.angle_alpha   90.00
_cell.angle_beta   90.00
_cell.angle_gamma   90.00
#
_symmetry.space_group_name_H-M   'P 1'
#
loop_
_entity.id
_entity.type
_entity.pdbx_description
1 polymer ?
#
loop_
_entity_poly.entity_id
_entity_poly.type
_entity_poly.pdbx_seq_one_letter_code
_entity_poly.pdbx_strand_id
1 'polypeptide(L)'
;ASITYSPDDIQLGDLDGDGELEIVVKREPYDGANMGVWFNGTTLLEAYKMDGTFLWRIDLGINIRSGSHYTSYILYDFDGDGLCEIAFRTSEGTKFADGKIITDANGKVNDYRNRQTDGKGWYSGAAIARDQNDPSTATTCGLIMEGPEYISICRGYDGREITRIDNIPRGGEGSKVSRAKYWSEYWGCLLYTSDA
;
A
#
# COMPACT_ATOMS: atom_id res chain seq x y z
N ALA A 1 -9.39 19.54 4.23
CA ALA A 1 -10.44 18.54 4.44
C ALA A 1 -9.82 17.36 5.17
N SER A 2 -10.52 16.80 6.18
CA SER A 2 -10.09 15.57 6.84
C SER A 2 -10.41 14.38 5.92
N ILE A 3 -9.45 13.49 5.74
CA ILE A 3 -9.69 12.23 5.02
C ILE A 3 -10.48 11.30 5.96
N THR A 4 -11.55 10.73 5.45
CA THR A 4 -12.30 9.68 6.14
C THR A 4 -11.75 8.33 5.70
N TYR A 5 -11.53 7.43 6.63
CA TYR A 5 -11.04 6.07 6.38
C TYR A 5 -12.14 5.05 6.61
N SER A 6 -12.19 4.04 5.76
CA SER A 6 -13.02 2.84 5.96
C SER A 6 -12.13 1.63 6.25
N PRO A 7 -12.60 0.68 7.08
CA PRO A 7 -11.94 -0.62 7.17
C PRO A 7 -12.13 -1.38 5.86
N ASP A 8 -11.12 -2.17 5.53
CA ASP A 8 -11.11 -3.05 4.38
C ASP A 8 -10.64 -4.44 4.82
N ASP A 9 -9.59 -5.03 4.23
CA ASP A 9 -9.10 -6.35 4.61
C ASP A 9 -8.76 -6.44 6.11
N ILE A 10 -9.12 -7.56 6.74
CA ILE A 10 -8.86 -7.86 8.14
C ILE A 10 -8.22 -9.24 8.23
N GLN A 11 -7.12 -9.33 8.99
CA GLN A 11 -6.50 -10.60 9.35
C GLN A 11 -6.32 -10.68 10.86
N LEU A 12 -6.35 -11.92 11.36
CA LEU A 12 -6.21 -12.22 12.79
C LEU A 12 -4.95 -13.05 13.00
N GLY A 13 -4.21 -12.76 14.05
CA GLY A 13 -3.02 -13.50 14.45
C GLY A 13 -2.60 -13.15 15.86
N ASP A 14 -1.90 -14.04 16.51
CA ASP A 14 -1.25 -13.78 17.80
C ASP A 14 -0.02 -12.90 17.54
N LEU A 15 -0.10 -11.63 17.92
CA LEU A 15 0.96 -10.67 17.66
C LEU A 15 1.95 -10.54 18.80
N ASP A 16 1.54 -10.84 20.04
CA ASP A 16 2.36 -10.63 21.24
C ASP A 16 2.66 -11.92 22.03
N GLY A 17 2.15 -13.08 21.59
CA GLY A 17 2.47 -14.39 22.15
C GLY A 17 1.67 -14.72 23.40
N ASP A 18 0.57 -14.03 23.67
CA ASP A 18 -0.28 -14.31 24.82
C ASP A 18 -1.30 -15.42 24.58
N GLY A 19 -1.40 -15.91 23.34
CA GLY A 19 -2.31 -16.96 22.88
C GLY A 19 -3.70 -16.46 22.54
N GLU A 20 -3.95 -15.16 22.63
CA GLU A 20 -5.15 -14.51 22.13
C GLU A 20 -4.85 -13.92 20.73
N LEU A 21 -5.89 -13.67 19.96
CA LEU A 21 -5.69 -13.12 18.60
C LEU A 21 -5.87 -11.61 18.64
N GLU A 22 -4.99 -10.90 17.96
CA GLU A 22 -5.14 -9.50 17.62
C GLU A 22 -5.69 -9.35 16.21
N ILE A 23 -6.19 -8.15 15.95
CA ILE A 23 -6.73 -7.75 14.66
C ILE A 23 -5.72 -6.84 13.96
N VAL A 24 -5.35 -7.18 12.73
CA VAL A 24 -4.70 -6.24 11.82
C VAL A 24 -5.73 -5.86 10.75
N VAL A 25 -5.95 -4.55 10.58
CA VAL A 25 -6.91 -4.01 9.63
C VAL A 25 -6.24 -3.06 8.66
N LYS A 26 -6.51 -3.24 7.37
CA LYS A 26 -6.20 -2.25 6.34
C LYS A 26 -7.26 -1.16 6.35
N ARG A 27 -6.83 0.10 6.38
CA ARG A 27 -7.68 1.28 6.29
C ARG A 27 -7.46 1.96 4.96
N GLU A 28 -8.52 2.09 4.21
CA GLU A 28 -8.50 2.79 2.93
C GLU A 28 -9.13 4.17 3.04
N PRO A 29 -8.55 5.20 2.39
CA PRO A 29 -9.17 6.51 2.33
C PRO A 29 -10.49 6.43 1.57
N TYR A 30 -11.57 6.83 2.23
CA TYR A 30 -12.92 6.78 1.66
C TYR A 30 -13.26 8.10 0.97
N ASP A 31 -13.62 8.00 -0.30
CA ASP A 31 -14.04 9.15 -1.12
C ASP A 31 -15.41 8.95 -1.81
N GLY A 32 -16.08 7.86 -1.51
CA GLY A 32 -17.36 7.47 -2.11
C GLY A 32 -17.25 6.84 -3.51
N ALA A 33 -16.08 6.83 -4.13
CA ALA A 33 -15.88 6.31 -5.49
C ALA A 33 -14.99 5.07 -5.57
N ASN A 34 -14.40 4.69 -4.55
CA ASN A 34 -13.81 3.42 -4.08
C ASN A 34 -13.15 2.43 -5.04
N MET A 35 -12.88 2.76 -6.30
CA MET A 35 -12.32 1.83 -7.28
C MET A 35 -10.89 2.16 -7.70
N GLY A 36 -10.21 2.96 -6.92
CA GLY A 36 -8.76 2.98 -6.83
C GLY A 36 -7.94 3.32 -8.07
N VAL A 37 -8.41 4.16 -8.99
CA VAL A 37 -7.58 4.66 -10.08
C VAL A 37 -6.88 5.98 -9.77
N TRP A 38 -7.22 6.61 -8.66
CA TRP A 38 -6.66 7.87 -8.22
C TRP A 38 -6.19 7.79 -6.77
N PHE A 39 -5.34 8.73 -6.39
CA PHE A 39 -4.83 8.83 -5.04
C PHE A 39 -5.66 9.82 -4.21
N ASN A 40 -6.37 9.30 -3.22
CA ASN A 40 -7.21 10.09 -2.32
C ASN A 40 -6.63 10.25 -0.92
N GLY A 41 -5.61 9.49 -0.62
CA GLY A 41 -4.92 9.43 0.65
C GLY A 41 -4.01 8.21 0.70
N THR A 42 -3.33 8.03 1.81
CA THR A 42 -2.45 6.88 2.03
C THR A 42 -3.24 5.72 2.63
N THR A 43 -2.88 4.49 2.26
CA THR A 43 -3.38 3.29 2.95
C THR A 43 -2.70 3.17 4.31
N LEU A 44 -3.47 2.82 5.34
CA LEU A 44 -2.96 2.57 6.67
C LEU A 44 -3.14 1.10 7.03
N LEU A 45 -2.16 0.54 7.74
CA LEU A 45 -2.30 -0.72 8.46
C LEU A 45 -2.33 -0.42 9.95
N GLU A 46 -3.32 -0.95 10.65
CA GLU A 46 -3.53 -0.73 12.08
C GLU A 46 -3.73 -2.04 12.81
N ALA A 47 -3.13 -2.17 13.98
CA ALA A 47 -3.34 -3.32 14.85
C ALA A 47 -4.09 -2.93 16.12
N TYR A 48 -4.94 -3.85 16.57
CA TYR A 48 -5.79 -3.71 17.75
C TYR A 48 -5.91 -5.04 18.49
N LYS A 49 -6.04 -4.98 19.82
CA LYS A 49 -6.55 -6.11 20.59
C LYS A 49 -8.05 -6.31 20.33
N MET A 50 -8.55 -7.48 20.65
CA MET A 50 -9.99 -7.81 20.48
C MET A 50 -10.93 -6.91 21.29
N ASP A 51 -10.45 -6.28 22.34
CA ASP A 51 -11.21 -5.30 23.14
C ASP A 51 -11.24 -3.89 22.53
N GLY A 52 -10.55 -3.70 21.38
CA GLY A 52 -10.43 -2.42 20.67
C GLY A 52 -9.24 -1.57 21.11
N THR A 53 -8.38 -2.07 22.01
CA THR A 53 -7.15 -1.37 22.37
C THR A 53 -6.24 -1.23 21.15
N PHE A 54 -5.92 0.00 20.78
CA PHE A 54 -5.02 0.32 19.67
C PHE A 54 -3.58 -0.05 20.03
N LEU A 55 -2.89 -0.75 19.15
CA LEU A 55 -1.51 -1.15 19.29
C LEU A 55 -0.56 -0.26 18.50
N TRP A 56 -0.72 -0.24 17.19
CA TRP A 56 0.15 0.52 16.31
C TRP A 56 -0.51 0.85 14.97
N ARG A 57 0.13 1.77 14.25
CA ARG A 57 -0.22 2.15 12.87
C ARG A 57 1.03 2.26 12.02
N ILE A 58 0.91 1.76 10.79
CA ILE A 58 1.85 1.96 9.70
C ILE A 58 1.13 2.75 8.61
N ASP A 59 1.75 3.83 8.12
CA ASP A 59 1.26 4.60 6.98
C ASP A 59 2.06 4.19 5.74
N LEU A 60 1.41 3.62 4.75
CA LEU A 60 2.07 3.11 3.55
C LEU A 60 2.62 4.21 2.63
N GLY A 61 2.21 5.44 2.87
CA GLY A 61 2.76 6.60 2.17
C GLY A 61 2.19 6.80 0.77
N ILE A 62 2.66 7.88 0.15
CA ILE A 62 2.13 8.39 -1.12
C ILE A 62 2.47 7.51 -2.33
N ASN A 63 3.48 6.65 -2.21
CA ASN A 63 3.98 5.83 -3.32
C ASN A 63 3.45 4.39 -3.28
N ILE A 64 2.50 4.12 -2.40
CA ILE A 64 1.73 2.86 -2.38
C ILE A 64 0.29 3.19 -2.78
N ARG A 65 -0.25 2.39 -3.70
CA ARG A 65 -1.60 2.60 -4.20
C ARG A 65 -2.63 2.26 -3.13
N SER A 66 -3.58 3.16 -2.91
CA SER A 66 -4.76 2.92 -2.08
C SER A 66 -5.90 2.32 -2.91
N GLY A 67 -6.80 1.60 -2.25
CA GLY A 67 -8.00 1.00 -2.83
C GLY A 67 -8.24 -0.42 -2.33
N SER A 68 -9.50 -0.82 -2.27
CA SER A 68 -9.91 -2.08 -1.66
C SER A 68 -9.30 -3.33 -2.32
N HIS A 69 -9.02 -3.27 -3.62
CA HIS A 69 -8.44 -4.39 -4.35
C HIS A 69 -6.91 -4.32 -4.45
N TYR A 70 -6.28 -3.40 -3.75
CA TYR A 70 -4.84 -3.17 -3.86
C TYR A 70 -4.16 -3.26 -2.52
N THR A 71 -2.87 -3.54 -2.55
CA THR A 71 -2.03 -3.50 -1.34
C THR A 71 -2.47 -4.53 -0.30
N SER A 72 -2.54 -5.78 -0.74
CA SER A 72 -2.73 -6.92 0.16
C SER A 72 -1.55 -7.06 1.12
N TYR A 73 -1.81 -7.62 2.29
CA TYR A 73 -0.80 -7.97 3.27
C TYR A 73 -1.02 -9.41 3.75
N ILE A 74 -0.02 -9.99 4.37
CA ILE A 74 -0.06 -11.34 4.93
C ILE A 74 0.38 -11.25 6.38
N LEU A 75 -0.41 -11.83 7.28
CA LEU A 75 -0.11 -12.00 8.68
C LEU A 75 0.18 -13.48 8.92
N TYR A 76 1.40 -13.79 9.36
CA TYR A 76 1.85 -15.15 9.56
C TYR A 76 3.09 -15.18 10.45
N ASP A 77 3.28 -16.26 11.19
CA ASP A 77 4.52 -16.56 11.90
C ASP A 77 5.54 -17.08 10.89
N PHE A 78 6.39 -16.16 10.36
CA PHE A 78 7.32 -16.49 9.28
C PHE A 78 8.60 -17.17 9.77
N ASP A 79 8.98 -17.00 11.03
CA ASP A 79 10.22 -17.55 11.58
C ASP A 79 9.99 -18.69 12.58
N GLY A 80 8.75 -19.00 12.93
CA GLY A 80 8.35 -20.12 13.75
C GLY A 80 8.54 -19.88 15.26
N ASP A 81 8.56 -18.62 15.68
CA ASP A 81 8.74 -18.26 17.10
C ASP A 81 7.43 -18.20 17.89
N GLY A 82 6.30 -18.34 17.21
CA GLY A 82 4.95 -18.30 17.78
C GLY A 82 4.30 -16.92 17.74
N LEU A 83 5.00 -15.90 17.22
CA LEU A 83 4.46 -14.55 17.03
C LEU A 83 4.21 -14.32 15.53
N CYS A 84 3.11 -13.65 15.20
CA CYS A 84 2.88 -13.30 13.81
C CYS A 84 3.63 -12.03 13.41
N GLU A 85 4.32 -12.10 12.26
CA GLU A 85 4.80 -10.94 11.53
C GLU A 85 3.77 -10.52 10.50
N ILE A 86 3.96 -9.30 9.99
CA ILE A 86 3.19 -8.79 8.87
C ILE A 86 4.10 -8.50 7.67
N ALA A 87 3.78 -9.07 6.50
CA ALA A 87 4.45 -8.83 5.23
C ALA A 87 3.55 -8.03 4.28
N PHE A 88 4.06 -6.95 3.71
CA PHE A 88 3.31 -6.06 2.83
C PHE A 88 4.23 -5.25 1.92
N ARG A 89 3.64 -4.64 0.88
CA ARG A 89 4.37 -3.77 -0.04
C ARG A 89 4.64 -2.41 0.58
N THR A 90 5.86 -1.94 0.41
CA THR A 90 6.33 -0.63 0.88
C THR A 90 7.10 0.10 -0.22
N SER A 91 7.26 1.41 -0.05
CA SER A 91 8.02 2.27 -0.95
C SER A 91 8.57 3.46 -0.18
N GLU A 92 9.28 4.36 -0.86
CA GLU A 92 9.64 5.65 -0.27
C GLU A 92 8.40 6.38 0.25
N GLY A 93 8.48 6.89 1.47
CA GLY A 93 7.37 7.53 2.16
C GLY A 93 6.57 6.61 3.07
N THR A 94 6.78 5.29 3.03
CA THR A 94 6.19 4.40 4.03
C THR A 94 6.76 4.74 5.40
N LYS A 95 5.87 4.98 6.37
CA LYS A 95 6.21 5.30 7.76
C LYS A 95 5.78 4.17 8.67
N PHE A 96 6.75 3.52 9.29
CA PHE A 96 6.55 2.44 10.24
C PHE A 96 6.06 2.95 11.60
N ALA A 97 5.62 2.04 12.44
CA ALA A 97 5.06 2.35 13.77
C ALA A 97 6.06 3.05 14.70
N ASP A 98 7.35 2.78 14.56
CA ASP A 98 8.42 3.44 15.30
C ASP A 98 8.78 4.84 14.77
N GLY A 99 8.09 5.29 13.73
CA GLY A 99 8.30 6.60 13.10
C GLY A 99 9.37 6.63 12.03
N LYS A 100 10.09 5.53 11.76
CA LYS A 100 11.03 5.46 10.65
C LYS A 100 10.29 5.57 9.33
N ILE A 101 10.91 6.27 8.37
CA ILE A 101 10.38 6.47 7.03
C ILE A 101 11.38 5.91 6.02
N ILE A 102 10.86 5.20 5.01
CA ILE A 102 11.67 4.80 3.87
C ILE A 102 11.97 6.03 3.01
N THR A 103 13.24 6.26 2.75
CA THR A 103 13.75 7.39 1.94
C THR A 103 14.72 6.88 0.89
N ASP A 104 15.03 7.74 -0.09
CA ASP A 104 16.16 7.51 -1.00
C ASP A 104 17.51 7.59 -0.27
N ALA A 105 18.58 7.35 -0.99
CA ALA A 105 19.96 7.43 -0.46
C ALA A 105 20.34 8.81 0.09
N ASN A 106 19.62 9.87 -0.26
CA ASN A 106 19.82 11.24 0.21
C ASN A 106 18.90 11.63 1.37
N GLY A 107 18.13 10.69 1.90
CA GLY A 107 17.18 10.94 2.98
C GLY A 107 15.91 11.65 2.54
N LYS A 108 15.57 11.61 1.25
CA LYS A 108 14.40 12.29 0.68
C LYS A 108 13.30 11.27 0.34
N VAL A 109 12.07 11.69 0.48
CA VAL A 109 10.89 10.99 -0.07
C VAL A 109 10.54 11.65 -1.41
N ASN A 110 10.67 10.90 -2.50
CA ASN A 110 10.26 11.36 -3.81
C ASN A 110 8.79 11.02 -4.04
N ASP A 111 8.17 11.74 -4.97
CA ASP A 111 6.78 11.52 -5.36
C ASP A 111 6.75 10.89 -6.75
N TYR A 112 6.47 9.60 -6.82
CA TYR A 112 6.45 8.81 -8.05
C TYR A 112 5.06 8.71 -8.68
N ARG A 113 4.08 9.39 -8.11
CA ARG A 113 2.73 9.42 -8.68
C ARG A 113 2.73 10.18 -9.99
N ASN A 114 2.08 9.63 -11.00
CA ASN A 114 1.97 10.29 -12.30
C ASN A 114 1.04 11.52 -12.20
N ARG A 115 1.56 12.69 -12.62
CA ARG A 115 0.82 13.96 -12.60
C ARG A 115 0.17 14.23 -13.95
N GLN A 116 -0.88 15.04 -13.94
CA GLN A 116 -1.42 15.60 -15.17
C GLN A 116 -0.40 16.45 -15.89
N THR A 117 -0.29 16.21 -17.21
CA THR A 117 0.62 16.97 -18.07
C THR A 117 0.17 18.39 -18.37
N ASP A 118 -1.09 18.71 -18.05
CA ASP A 118 -1.68 20.03 -18.28
C ASP A 118 -1.44 21.03 -17.13
N GLY A 119 -0.66 20.64 -16.13
CA GLY A 119 -0.30 21.50 -15.00
C GLY A 119 -1.40 21.70 -13.95
N LYS A 120 -2.55 21.05 -14.08
CA LYS A 120 -3.68 21.17 -13.12
C LYS A 120 -3.50 20.39 -11.83
N GLY A 121 -2.38 19.72 -11.65
CA GLY A 121 -2.06 18.97 -10.44
C GLY A 121 -2.64 17.56 -10.40
N TRP A 122 -3.05 17.12 -9.22
CA TRP A 122 -3.58 15.79 -9.04
C TRP A 122 -5.02 15.67 -9.53
N TYR A 123 -5.36 14.53 -10.08
CA TYR A 123 -6.75 14.21 -10.33
C TYR A 123 -7.51 14.13 -9.00
N SER A 124 -8.56 14.91 -8.88
CA SER A 124 -9.66 14.60 -7.98
C SER A 124 -10.51 13.52 -8.64
N GLY A 125 -10.95 12.52 -7.89
CA GLY A 125 -11.61 11.31 -8.39
C GLY A 125 -12.71 11.48 -9.42
N ALA A 126 -13.42 12.62 -9.42
CA ALA A 126 -14.46 12.91 -10.38
C ALA A 126 -13.97 13.21 -11.82
N ALA A 127 -12.68 13.45 -12.00
CA ALA A 127 -12.16 13.89 -13.29
C ALA A 127 -11.67 12.76 -14.20
N ILE A 128 -11.69 11.52 -13.71
CA ILE A 128 -11.33 10.34 -14.51
C ILE A 128 -12.60 9.71 -15.11
N ALA A 129 -13.49 10.51 -15.64
CA ALA A 129 -14.48 9.99 -16.54
C ALA A 129 -13.73 9.43 -17.76
N ARG A 130 -13.41 8.12 -17.70
CA ARG A 130 -13.08 7.39 -18.91
C ARG A 130 -14.20 7.63 -19.90
N ASP A 131 -13.93 8.37 -20.92
CA ASP A 131 -14.71 8.16 -22.13
C ASP A 131 -14.36 6.75 -22.60
N GLN A 132 -15.24 5.80 -22.35
CA GLN A 132 -15.04 4.40 -22.72
C GLN A 132 -14.89 4.24 -24.23
N ASN A 133 -15.22 5.26 -24.99
CA ASN A 133 -15.16 5.28 -26.46
C ASN A 133 -13.88 5.95 -26.99
N ASP A 134 -13.09 6.61 -26.14
CA ASP A 134 -11.84 7.22 -26.54
C ASP A 134 -10.68 6.75 -25.67
N PRO A 135 -9.92 5.72 -26.12
CA PRO A 135 -8.76 5.23 -25.37
C PRO A 135 -7.64 6.28 -25.20
N SER A 136 -7.65 7.38 -25.96
CA SER A 136 -6.67 8.46 -25.80
C SER A 136 -6.91 9.29 -24.55
N THR A 137 -8.11 9.24 -23.99
CA THR A 137 -8.47 9.88 -22.71
C THR A 137 -8.11 9.07 -21.49
N ALA A 138 -7.56 7.87 -21.67
CA ALA A 138 -7.09 7.01 -20.58
C ALA A 138 -5.97 7.72 -19.83
N THR A 139 -6.35 8.38 -18.74
CA THR A 139 -5.39 9.03 -17.86
C THR A 139 -4.80 8.05 -16.88
N THR A 140 -3.58 8.31 -16.51
CA THR A 140 -2.80 7.56 -15.54
C THR A 140 -2.37 8.44 -14.38
N CYS A 141 -2.94 9.63 -14.31
CA CYS A 141 -2.71 10.51 -13.19
C CYS A 141 -3.07 9.83 -11.86
N GLY A 142 -2.22 10.02 -10.85
CA GLY A 142 -2.34 9.37 -9.56
C GLY A 142 -1.85 7.92 -9.51
N LEU A 143 -1.59 7.28 -10.64
CA LEU A 143 -0.97 5.97 -10.66
C LEU A 143 0.53 6.06 -10.38
N ILE A 144 1.05 5.06 -9.68
CA ILE A 144 2.47 4.96 -9.39
C ILE A 144 3.09 4.10 -10.47
N MET A 145 3.87 4.73 -11.36
CA MET A 145 4.36 4.12 -12.59
C MET A 145 5.86 3.83 -12.56
N GLU A 146 6.56 4.38 -11.61
CA GLU A 146 7.99 4.23 -11.43
C GLU A 146 8.35 4.36 -9.96
N GLY A 147 9.62 4.26 -9.63
CA GLY A 147 10.12 4.31 -8.27
C GLY A 147 10.29 2.92 -7.66
N PRO A 148 10.95 2.85 -6.50
CA PRO A 148 11.19 1.60 -5.80
C PRO A 148 9.89 1.03 -5.23
N GLU A 149 9.83 -0.29 -5.17
CA GLU A 149 8.81 -1.02 -4.43
C GLU A 149 9.50 -2.19 -3.73
N TYR A 150 9.18 -2.36 -2.47
CA TYR A 150 9.76 -3.38 -1.61
C TYR A 150 8.66 -4.27 -1.03
N ILE A 151 9.05 -5.44 -0.55
CA ILE A 151 8.30 -6.22 0.43
C ILE A 151 9.01 -6.02 1.76
N SER A 152 8.32 -5.42 2.72
CA SER A 152 8.79 -5.31 4.11
C SER A 152 8.13 -6.37 4.97
N ILE A 153 8.90 -6.90 5.92
CA ILE A 153 8.41 -7.75 7.00
C ILE A 153 8.58 -6.96 8.30
N CYS A 154 7.49 -6.81 9.04
CA CYS A 154 7.46 -6.11 10.32
C CYS A 154 7.01 -7.04 11.44
N ARG A 155 7.48 -6.77 12.65
CA ARG A 155 7.02 -7.47 13.84
C ARG A 155 5.56 -7.16 14.12
N GLY A 156 4.79 -8.19 14.45
CA GLY A 156 3.36 -8.02 14.73
C GLY A 156 3.07 -7.19 15.96
N TYR A 157 3.82 -7.35 17.03
CA TYR A 157 3.52 -6.71 18.31
C TYR A 157 3.79 -5.20 18.36
N ASP A 158 4.70 -4.66 17.56
CA ASP A 158 5.06 -3.23 17.58
C ASP A 158 5.14 -2.55 16.22
N GLY A 159 4.91 -3.27 15.13
CA GLY A 159 4.88 -2.72 13.77
C GLY A 159 6.22 -2.21 13.25
N ARG A 160 7.34 -2.57 13.88
CA ARG A 160 8.68 -2.18 13.42
C ARG A 160 9.16 -3.09 12.30
N GLU A 161 9.81 -2.48 11.32
CA GLU A 161 10.44 -3.23 10.23
C GLU A 161 11.58 -4.12 10.76
N ILE A 162 11.52 -5.41 10.39
CA ILE A 162 12.60 -6.38 10.61
C ILE A 162 13.55 -6.35 9.42
N THR A 163 12.98 -6.49 8.22
CA THR A 163 13.74 -6.56 6.97
C THR A 163 12.87 -6.14 5.79
N ARG A 164 13.51 -5.86 4.68
CA ARG A 164 12.86 -5.68 3.39
C ARG A 164 13.73 -6.15 2.25
N ILE A 165 13.08 -6.54 1.17
CA ILE A 165 13.69 -6.92 -0.09
C ILE A 165 13.01 -6.17 -1.23
N ASP A 166 13.67 -6.07 -2.37
CA ASP A 166 13.08 -5.54 -3.59
C ASP A 166 11.87 -6.38 -3.99
N ASN A 167 10.76 -5.71 -4.32
CA ASN A 167 9.60 -6.41 -4.87
C ASN A 167 9.84 -6.69 -6.36
N ILE A 168 10.23 -7.92 -6.65
CA ILE A 168 10.31 -8.41 -8.02
C ILE A 168 8.88 -8.68 -8.51
N PRO A 169 8.41 -8.13 -9.62
CA PRO A 169 9.11 -7.67 -10.82
C PRO A 169 9.42 -6.18 -10.89
N ARG A 170 9.00 -5.36 -9.93
CA ARG A 170 9.17 -3.91 -10.05
C ARG A 170 10.59 -3.46 -9.70
N GLY A 171 11.27 -4.17 -8.80
CA GLY A 171 12.63 -3.88 -8.41
C GLY A 171 12.77 -2.70 -7.44
N GLY A 172 13.99 -2.50 -6.96
CA GLY A 172 14.35 -1.48 -5.99
C GLY A 172 14.58 -0.09 -6.58
N GLU A 173 15.40 0.69 -5.87
CA GLU A 173 15.72 2.08 -6.21
C GLU A 173 16.17 2.25 -7.66
N GLY A 174 15.61 3.25 -8.33
CA GLY A 174 15.92 3.55 -9.74
C GLY A 174 15.22 2.66 -10.77
N SER A 175 14.43 1.70 -10.34
CA SER A 175 13.68 0.85 -11.27
C SER A 175 12.64 1.66 -12.04
N LYS A 176 12.57 1.41 -13.34
CA LYS A 176 11.56 1.97 -14.23
C LYS A 176 10.82 0.83 -14.90
N VAL A 177 9.58 0.67 -14.55
CA VAL A 177 8.72 -0.32 -15.18
C VAL A 177 8.04 0.32 -16.38
N SER A 178 8.28 -0.22 -17.56
CA SER A 178 7.59 0.23 -18.78
C SER A 178 6.10 -0.07 -18.63
N ARG A 179 5.33 0.98 -18.58
CA ARG A 179 3.91 1.02 -18.30
C ARG A 179 3.03 0.11 -19.13
N ALA A 180 3.26 0.11 -20.45
CA ALA A 180 2.39 -0.61 -21.39
C ALA A 180 2.56 -2.14 -21.28
N LYS A 181 3.75 -2.59 -20.90
CA LYS A 181 4.09 -4.01 -20.88
C LYS A 181 3.71 -4.69 -19.58
N TYR A 182 3.86 -3.97 -18.45
CA TYR A 182 3.70 -4.59 -17.14
C TYR A 182 2.36 -4.31 -16.48
N TRP A 183 1.63 -3.28 -16.91
CA TRP A 183 0.36 -2.96 -16.32
C TRP A 183 -0.68 -4.06 -16.47
N SER A 184 -0.83 -4.60 -17.68
CA SER A 184 -1.77 -5.70 -17.93
C SER A 184 -1.27 -7.04 -17.38
N GLU A 185 0.04 -7.29 -17.49
CA GLU A 185 0.65 -8.53 -17.01
C GLU A 185 0.73 -8.56 -15.47
N TYR A 186 1.11 -7.45 -14.85
CA TYR A 186 1.24 -7.33 -13.41
C TYR A 186 -0.11 -7.36 -12.69
N TRP A 187 -1.11 -6.68 -13.21
CA TRP A 187 -2.46 -6.71 -12.67
C TRP A 187 -3.17 -8.02 -12.91
N GLY A 188 -2.99 -8.61 -14.07
CA GLY A 188 -3.52 -9.93 -14.37
C GLY A 188 -2.96 -10.98 -13.40
N CYS A 189 -1.67 -10.94 -13.12
CA CYS A 189 -1.03 -11.89 -12.22
C CYS A 189 -1.47 -11.71 -10.75
N LEU A 190 -1.61 -10.47 -10.26
CA LEU A 190 -2.02 -10.22 -8.87
C LEU A 190 -3.50 -10.49 -8.62
N LEU A 191 -4.37 -10.22 -9.59
CA LEU A 191 -5.79 -10.56 -9.47
C LEU A 191 -6.02 -12.07 -9.47
N TYR A 192 -5.23 -12.83 -10.24
CA TYR A 192 -5.33 -14.29 -10.27
C TYR A 192 -4.77 -14.97 -9.03
N THR A 193 -3.88 -14.34 -8.28
CA THR A 193 -3.30 -14.91 -7.07
C THR A 193 -4.08 -14.55 -5.80
N SER A 194 -4.91 -13.51 -5.82
CA SER A 194 -5.75 -13.12 -4.69
C SER A 194 -7.09 -13.87 -4.64
N ASP A 195 -7.51 -14.50 -5.75
CA ASP A 195 -8.77 -15.24 -5.86
C ASP A 195 -8.55 -16.78 -5.89
N ALA A 196 -7.35 -17.24 -5.60
CA ALA A 196 -7.00 -18.67 -5.61
C ALA A 196 -6.95 -19.26 -4.20
#